data_6b920e955e16837597c511fd818b12b1
#
_entry.id   6b920e955e16837597c511fd818b12b1
#
_cell.length_a   1.000
_cell.length_b   1.000
_cell.length_c   1.000
_cell.angle_alpha   90.00
_cell.angle_beta   90.00
_cell.angle_gamma   90.00
#
_symmetry.space_group_name_H-M   'P 1'
#
loop_
_entity.id
_entity.type
_entity.pdbx_description
1 polymer ?
#
loop_
_entity_poly.entity_id
_entity_poly.type
_entity_poly.pdbx_seq_one_letter_code
_entity_poly.pdbx_strand_id
1 'polypeptide(L)'
;MWISPEFKIFIVREFHRLKEEEQKQLGWSAKRELSKINYHIHTDAVRANLVPDEVDAYHSSLIYAEEADVLNVALFGMTAKEWRETNPGMKGNMRDYATINQLICLSNMENLNAVFINEGISQRDRLHKLNKIAIQQMTVLEEVGNRKLLK
;
A
#
# COMPACT_ATOMS: atom_id res chain seq x y z
N MET A 1 36.02 -27.77 -26.89
CA MET A 1 34.71 -27.47 -27.49
C MET A 1 34.63 -25.98 -27.74
N TRP A 2 34.45 -25.58 -29.00
CA TRP A 2 34.40 -24.17 -29.35
C TRP A 2 32.98 -23.61 -29.24
N ILE A 3 32.77 -22.53 -28.47
CA ILE A 3 31.48 -21.88 -28.30
C ILE A 3 31.52 -20.55 -29.09
N SER A 4 30.51 -20.30 -29.93
CA SER A 4 30.45 -19.07 -30.73
C SER A 4 30.34 -17.81 -29.85
N PRO A 5 30.92 -16.67 -30.27
CA PRO A 5 30.75 -15.40 -29.53
C PRO A 5 29.29 -14.99 -29.34
N GLU A 6 28.45 -15.23 -30.34
CA GLU A 6 27.00 -14.93 -30.29
C GLU A 6 26.31 -15.74 -29.21
N PHE A 7 26.66 -17.00 -29.04
CA PHE A 7 26.10 -17.86 -28.00
C PHE A 7 26.53 -17.42 -26.59
N LYS A 8 27.78 -17.00 -26.41
CA LYS A 8 28.27 -16.42 -25.16
C LYS A 8 27.50 -15.16 -24.77
N ILE A 9 27.26 -14.26 -25.73
CA ILE A 9 26.48 -13.04 -25.52
C ILE A 9 25.04 -13.37 -25.12
N PHE A 10 24.44 -14.35 -25.77
CA PHE A 10 23.09 -14.82 -25.43
C PHE A 10 23.01 -15.33 -23.98
N ILE A 11 23.95 -16.15 -23.54
CA ILE A 11 23.99 -16.69 -22.16
C ILE A 11 24.13 -15.55 -21.15
N VAL A 12 25.01 -14.57 -21.40
CA VAL A 12 25.22 -13.43 -20.50
C VAL A 12 23.94 -12.59 -20.38
N ARG A 13 23.26 -12.31 -21.50
CA ARG A 13 21.99 -11.56 -21.51
C ARG A 13 20.90 -12.30 -20.74
N GLU A 14 20.75 -13.62 -20.94
CA GLU A 14 19.77 -14.43 -20.22
C GLU A 14 20.06 -14.47 -18.72
N PHE A 15 21.32 -14.58 -18.32
CA PHE A 15 21.73 -14.54 -16.92
C PHE A 15 21.34 -13.22 -16.27
N HIS A 16 21.62 -12.08 -16.92
CA HIS A 16 21.24 -10.76 -16.41
C HIS A 16 19.72 -10.61 -16.31
N ARG A 17 18.98 -11.06 -17.33
CA ARG A 17 17.52 -11.01 -17.34
C ARG A 17 16.93 -11.80 -16.16
N LEU A 18 17.40 -13.01 -15.93
CA LEU A 18 16.93 -13.85 -14.82
C LEU A 18 17.28 -13.25 -13.45
N LYS A 19 18.45 -12.65 -13.32
CA LYS A 19 18.86 -11.94 -12.10
C LYS A 19 17.96 -10.73 -11.81
N GLU A 20 17.63 -9.95 -12.82
CA GLU A 20 16.73 -8.80 -12.69
C GLU A 20 15.32 -9.25 -12.28
N GLU A 21 14.79 -10.32 -12.89
CA GLU A 21 13.50 -10.89 -12.54
C GLU A 21 13.48 -11.41 -11.10
N GLU A 22 14.53 -12.12 -10.68
CA GLU A 22 14.67 -12.59 -9.31
C GLU A 22 14.67 -11.44 -8.30
N GLN A 23 15.43 -10.38 -8.56
CA GLN A 23 15.45 -9.18 -7.71
C GLN A 23 14.09 -8.50 -7.64
N LYS A 24 13.37 -8.41 -8.75
CA LYS A 24 12.00 -7.88 -8.79
C LYS A 24 11.06 -8.72 -7.94
N GLN A 25 11.12 -10.05 -8.05
CA GLN A 25 10.30 -10.97 -7.25
C GLN A 25 10.60 -10.88 -5.77
N LEU A 26 11.87 -10.77 -5.37
CA LEU A 26 12.29 -10.58 -3.98
C LEU A 26 11.78 -9.24 -3.44
N GLY A 27 11.87 -8.17 -4.24
CA GLY A 27 11.32 -6.86 -3.89
C GLY A 27 9.80 -6.91 -3.68
N TRP A 28 9.08 -7.61 -4.53
CA TRP A 28 7.64 -7.83 -4.41
C TRP A 28 7.28 -8.60 -3.14
N SER A 29 8.01 -9.67 -2.84
CA SER A 29 7.79 -10.49 -1.63
C SER A 29 8.02 -9.68 -0.35
N ALA A 30 9.09 -8.89 -0.30
CA ALA A 30 9.40 -8.03 0.84
C ALA A 30 8.32 -6.96 1.04
N LYS A 31 7.86 -6.29 -0.03
CA LYS A 31 6.78 -5.31 0.02
C LYS A 31 5.46 -5.93 0.49
N ARG A 32 5.16 -7.14 0.01
CA ARG A 32 3.95 -7.88 0.40
C ARG A 32 3.97 -8.21 1.90
N GLU A 33 5.11 -8.66 2.44
CA GLU A 33 5.25 -8.95 3.86
C GLU A 33 5.14 -7.68 4.72
N LEU A 34 5.78 -6.59 4.31
CA LEU A 34 5.65 -5.30 4.98
C LEU A 34 4.22 -4.80 4.99
N SER A 35 3.50 -4.91 3.88
CA SER A 35 2.09 -4.53 3.78
C SER A 35 1.22 -5.37 4.72
N LYS A 36 1.46 -6.67 4.81
CA LYS A 36 0.75 -7.55 5.74
C LYS A 36 0.98 -7.16 7.19
N ILE A 37 2.23 -6.91 7.56
CA ILE A 37 2.60 -6.51 8.93
C ILE A 37 1.95 -5.18 9.28
N ASN A 38 2.01 -4.19 8.42
CA ASN A 38 1.40 -2.89 8.65
C ASN A 38 -0.12 -2.98 8.73
N TYR A 39 -0.73 -3.82 7.91
CA TYR A 39 -2.16 -4.12 7.99
C TYR A 39 -2.53 -4.71 9.35
N HIS A 40 -1.76 -5.67 9.87
CA HIS A 40 -1.96 -6.26 11.19
C HIS A 40 -1.80 -5.23 12.32
N ILE A 41 -0.78 -4.39 12.26
CA ILE A 41 -0.56 -3.31 13.21
C ILE A 41 -1.77 -2.37 13.23
N HIS A 42 -2.26 -2.00 12.07
CA HIS A 42 -3.42 -1.12 11.94
C HIS A 42 -4.70 -1.77 12.47
N THR A 43 -5.01 -2.98 12.05
CA THR A 43 -6.21 -3.69 12.49
C THR A 43 -6.19 -4.01 13.98
N ASP A 44 -5.01 -4.29 14.55
CA ASP A 44 -4.87 -4.50 16.00
C ASP A 44 -5.14 -3.22 16.79
N ALA A 45 -4.65 -2.08 16.32
CA ALA A 45 -4.94 -0.79 16.93
C ALA A 45 -6.44 -0.45 16.88
N VAL A 46 -7.10 -0.72 15.76
CA VAL A 46 -8.56 -0.56 15.61
C VAL A 46 -9.29 -1.46 16.61
N ARG A 47 -8.92 -2.73 16.66
CA ARG A 47 -9.53 -3.71 17.58
C ARG A 47 -9.40 -3.29 19.02
N ALA A 48 -8.20 -2.89 19.44
CA ALA A 48 -7.92 -2.57 20.84
C ALA A 48 -8.58 -1.26 21.32
N ASN A 49 -8.76 -0.29 20.43
CA ASN A 49 -9.17 1.07 20.82
C ASN A 49 -10.56 1.47 20.32
N LEU A 50 -11.03 0.92 19.21
CA LEU A 50 -12.25 1.37 18.54
C LEU A 50 -13.37 0.33 18.50
N VAL A 51 -13.05 -0.95 18.72
CA VAL A 51 -14.06 -2.03 18.74
C VAL A 51 -14.39 -2.38 20.18
N PRO A 52 -15.64 -2.11 20.65
CA PRO A 52 -16.06 -2.51 21.99
C PRO A 52 -16.14 -4.05 22.12
N ASP A 53 -15.82 -4.57 23.29
CA ASP A 53 -15.78 -6.02 23.56
C ASP A 53 -17.14 -6.71 23.35
N GLU A 54 -18.26 -5.98 23.52
CA GLU A 54 -19.63 -6.51 23.45
C GLU A 54 -20.28 -6.38 22.06
N VAL A 55 -19.52 -5.97 21.04
CA VAL A 55 -20.04 -5.75 19.69
C VAL A 55 -20.04 -7.05 18.90
N ASP A 56 -21.13 -7.30 18.18
CA ASP A 56 -21.23 -8.47 17.29
C ASP A 56 -20.31 -8.36 16.06
N ALA A 57 -20.16 -9.49 15.36
CA ALA A 57 -19.26 -9.57 14.20
C ALA A 57 -19.65 -8.61 13.06
N TYR A 58 -20.94 -8.33 12.88
CA TYR A 58 -21.42 -7.42 11.83
C TYR A 58 -21.01 -5.98 12.11
N HIS A 59 -21.31 -5.46 13.31
CA HIS A 59 -20.94 -4.11 13.69
C HIS A 59 -19.42 -3.92 13.77
N SER A 60 -18.72 -4.94 14.25
CA SER A 60 -17.26 -4.96 14.23
C SER A 60 -16.70 -4.80 12.80
N SER A 61 -17.26 -5.53 11.84
CA SER A 61 -16.83 -5.44 10.43
C SER A 61 -17.06 -4.04 9.84
N LEU A 62 -18.12 -3.35 10.24
CA LEU A 62 -18.38 -1.97 9.81
C LEU A 62 -17.31 -1.01 10.32
N ILE A 63 -16.89 -1.15 11.56
CA ILE A 63 -15.83 -0.30 12.15
C ILE A 63 -14.52 -0.50 11.38
N TYR A 64 -14.14 -1.74 11.08
CA TYR A 64 -12.94 -2.02 10.28
C TYR A 64 -13.03 -1.42 8.88
N ALA A 65 -14.20 -1.50 8.25
CA ALA A 65 -14.42 -0.93 6.92
C ALA A 65 -14.32 0.60 6.94
N GLU A 66 -14.90 1.27 7.93
CA GLU A 66 -14.80 2.72 8.09
C GLU A 66 -13.35 3.16 8.29
N GLU A 67 -12.59 2.46 9.10
CA GLU A 67 -11.19 2.78 9.36
C GLU A 67 -10.31 2.53 8.12
N ALA A 68 -10.61 1.50 7.34
CA ALA A 68 -9.96 1.30 6.04
C ALA A 68 -10.28 2.46 5.07
N ASP A 69 -11.51 2.95 5.07
CA ASP A 69 -11.94 4.07 4.23
C ASP A 69 -11.33 5.41 4.65
N VAL A 70 -10.99 5.60 5.91
CA VAL A 70 -10.20 6.78 6.34
C VAL A 70 -8.90 6.87 5.53
N LEU A 71 -8.20 5.76 5.39
CA LEU A 71 -6.97 5.67 4.59
C LEU A 71 -7.24 5.85 3.11
N ASN A 72 -8.30 5.23 2.59
CA ASN A 72 -8.69 5.34 1.19
C ASN A 72 -9.01 6.79 0.81
N VAL A 73 -9.80 7.48 1.62
CA VAL A 73 -10.15 8.89 1.38
C VAL A 73 -8.92 9.77 1.51
N ALA A 74 -8.07 9.54 2.51
CA ALA A 74 -6.87 10.35 2.72
C ALA A 74 -5.88 10.28 1.55
N LEU A 75 -5.75 9.12 0.91
CA LEU A 75 -4.79 8.89 -0.18
C LEU A 75 -5.42 9.01 -1.57
N PHE A 76 -6.58 8.38 -1.79
CA PHE A 76 -7.22 8.27 -3.11
C PHE A 76 -8.35 9.28 -3.31
N GLY A 77 -8.81 9.94 -2.25
CA GLY A 77 -9.91 10.90 -2.30
C GLY A 77 -11.29 10.27 -2.39
N MET A 78 -11.42 8.96 -2.21
CA MET A 78 -12.71 8.26 -2.30
C MET A 78 -12.74 7.02 -1.41
N THR A 79 -13.96 6.60 -1.04
CA THR A 79 -14.19 5.35 -0.32
C THR A 79 -14.16 4.15 -1.27
N ALA A 80 -14.04 2.96 -0.71
CA ALA A 80 -14.11 1.71 -1.50
C ALA A 80 -15.44 1.58 -2.25
N LYS A 81 -16.54 2.00 -1.62
CA LYS A 81 -17.87 1.99 -2.24
C LYS A 81 -17.95 2.95 -3.43
N GLU A 82 -17.50 4.18 -3.27
CA GLU A 82 -17.46 5.19 -4.35
C GLU A 82 -16.64 4.68 -5.54
N TRP A 83 -15.50 4.07 -5.27
CA TRP A 83 -14.67 3.50 -6.33
C TRP A 83 -15.39 2.40 -7.09
N ARG A 84 -16.07 1.48 -6.40
CA ARG A 84 -16.84 0.41 -7.07
C ARG A 84 -17.97 0.96 -7.92
N GLU A 85 -18.66 2.00 -7.45
CA GLU A 85 -19.76 2.64 -8.20
C GLU A 85 -19.26 3.35 -9.46
N THR A 86 -18.06 3.93 -9.43
CA THR A 86 -17.45 4.60 -10.59
C THR A 86 -16.70 3.63 -11.52
N ASN A 87 -16.44 2.39 -11.10
CA ASN A 87 -15.71 1.39 -11.88
C ASN A 87 -16.44 0.03 -11.91
N PRO A 88 -17.71 -0.03 -12.39
CA PRO A 88 -18.54 -1.21 -12.24
C PRO A 88 -18.07 -2.45 -13.00
N GLY A 89 -17.20 -2.29 -14.00
CA GLY A 89 -16.67 -3.41 -14.80
C GLY A 89 -15.33 -3.96 -14.29
N MET A 90 -14.74 -3.35 -13.27
CA MET A 90 -13.41 -3.74 -12.77
C MET A 90 -13.53 -4.74 -11.62
N LYS A 91 -12.75 -5.84 -11.71
CA LYS A 91 -12.69 -6.86 -10.66
C LYS A 91 -11.71 -6.43 -9.56
N GLY A 92 -11.96 -6.92 -8.35
CA GLY A 92 -11.09 -6.64 -7.20
C GLY A 92 -11.49 -5.35 -6.48
N ASN A 93 -10.50 -4.72 -5.85
CA ASN A 93 -10.70 -3.50 -5.08
C ASN A 93 -9.77 -2.39 -5.59
N MET A 94 -10.00 -1.18 -5.11
CA MET A 94 -9.25 0.02 -5.47
C MET A 94 -7.73 -0.14 -5.29
N ARG A 95 -7.30 -0.84 -4.23
CA ARG A 95 -5.88 -1.03 -3.93
C ARG A 95 -5.17 -1.93 -4.91
N ASP A 96 -5.89 -2.81 -5.61
CA ASP A 96 -5.34 -3.67 -6.65
C ASP A 96 -4.87 -2.87 -7.88
N TYR A 97 -5.40 -1.68 -8.06
CA TYR A 97 -5.06 -0.77 -9.17
C TYR A 97 -4.16 0.39 -8.74
N ALA A 98 -3.70 0.38 -7.50
CA ALA A 98 -2.83 1.42 -6.98
C ALA A 98 -1.42 1.31 -7.57
N THR A 99 -0.76 2.45 -7.73
CA THR A 99 0.65 2.49 -8.13
C THR A 99 1.55 2.02 -6.99
N ILE A 100 2.80 1.69 -7.30
CA ILE A 100 3.78 1.30 -6.28
C ILE A 100 3.99 2.42 -5.26
N ASN A 101 4.06 3.67 -5.70
CA ASN A 101 4.20 4.83 -4.81
C ASN A 101 2.99 4.97 -3.88
N GLN A 102 1.78 4.76 -4.41
CA GLN A 102 0.56 4.77 -3.60
C GLN A 102 0.57 3.64 -2.57
N LEU A 103 1.00 2.44 -2.94
CA LEU A 103 1.09 1.31 -2.00
C LEU A 103 2.13 1.55 -0.90
N ILE A 104 3.27 2.15 -1.21
CA ILE A 104 4.27 2.55 -0.22
C ILE A 104 3.67 3.57 0.75
N CYS A 105 3.03 4.60 0.22
CA CYS A 105 2.37 5.63 1.01
C CYS A 105 1.28 5.04 1.91
N LEU A 106 0.43 4.17 1.36
CA LEU A 106 -0.63 3.49 2.11
C LEU A 106 -0.08 2.68 3.28
N SER A 107 1.00 1.93 3.05
CA SER A 107 1.67 1.15 4.09
C SER A 107 2.18 2.03 5.24
N ASN A 108 2.79 3.16 4.90
CA ASN A 108 3.23 4.14 5.91
C ASN A 108 2.05 4.74 6.66
N MET A 109 0.96 5.05 5.97
CA MET A 109 -0.25 5.61 6.57
C MET A 109 -0.95 4.63 7.52
N GLU A 110 -0.96 3.35 7.20
CA GLU A 110 -1.49 2.31 8.08
C GLU A 110 -0.76 2.30 9.43
N ASN A 111 0.56 2.37 9.40
CA ASN A 111 1.38 2.43 10.60
C ASN A 111 1.14 3.72 11.40
N LEU A 112 1.13 4.86 10.73
CA LEU A 112 0.88 6.17 11.37
C LEU A 112 -0.54 6.25 11.94
N ASN A 113 -1.54 5.74 11.25
CA ASN A 113 -2.90 5.72 11.75
C ASN A 113 -3.03 4.84 13.01
N ALA A 114 -2.31 3.73 13.07
CA ALA A 114 -2.25 2.91 14.28
C ALA A 114 -1.73 3.71 15.48
N VAL A 115 -0.65 4.48 15.30
CA VAL A 115 -0.10 5.37 16.32
C VAL A 115 -1.14 6.42 16.74
N PHE A 116 -1.80 7.07 15.80
CA PHE A 116 -2.82 8.09 16.06
C PHE A 116 -4.04 7.52 16.79
N ILE A 117 -4.46 6.30 16.46
CA ILE A 117 -5.54 5.60 17.16
C ILE A 117 -5.14 5.33 18.61
N ASN A 118 -3.93 4.83 18.85
CA ASN A 118 -3.41 4.56 20.19
C ASN A 118 -3.29 5.84 21.04
N GLU A 119 -3.04 6.98 20.41
CA GLU A 119 -3.01 8.29 21.06
C GLU A 119 -4.39 8.89 21.31
N GLY A 120 -5.46 8.24 20.87
CA GLY A 120 -6.83 8.69 21.08
C GLY A 120 -7.27 9.84 20.16
N ILE A 121 -6.57 10.04 19.04
CA ILE A 121 -6.92 11.10 18.07
C ILE A 121 -8.23 10.72 17.38
N SER A 122 -9.17 11.67 17.26
CA SER A 122 -10.47 11.45 16.62
C SER A 122 -10.32 11.07 15.15
N GLN A 123 -11.29 10.33 14.60
CA GLN A 123 -11.31 9.93 13.20
C GLN A 123 -11.21 11.13 12.25
N ARG A 124 -11.92 12.22 12.55
CA ARG A 124 -11.86 13.46 11.76
C ARG A 124 -10.46 14.04 11.72
N ASP A 125 -9.81 14.16 12.87
CA ASP A 125 -8.45 14.71 12.97
C ASP A 125 -7.43 13.79 12.33
N ARG A 126 -7.61 12.47 12.46
CA ARG A 126 -6.77 11.47 11.80
C ARG A 126 -6.86 11.60 10.28
N LEU A 127 -8.07 11.76 9.74
CA LEU A 127 -8.27 11.95 8.32
C LEU A 127 -7.50 13.17 7.80
N HIS A 128 -7.59 14.30 8.49
CA HIS A 128 -6.87 15.52 8.11
C HIS A 128 -5.35 15.35 8.16
N LYS A 129 -4.84 14.74 9.23
CA LYS A 129 -3.40 14.46 9.39
C LYS A 129 -2.89 13.52 8.29
N LEU A 130 -3.61 12.45 8.05
CA LEU A 130 -3.24 11.43 7.06
C LEU A 130 -3.29 11.99 5.64
N ASN A 131 -4.25 12.83 5.32
CA ASN A 131 -4.33 13.48 4.02
C ASN A 131 -3.10 14.38 3.77
N LYS A 132 -2.70 15.19 4.74
CA LYS A 132 -1.47 16.01 4.64
C LYS A 132 -0.23 15.14 4.45
N ILE A 133 -0.14 14.06 5.19
CA ILE A 133 0.97 13.10 5.10
C ILE A 133 0.99 12.44 3.72
N ALA A 134 -0.17 12.02 3.21
CA ALA A 134 -0.29 11.43 1.88
C ALA A 134 0.20 12.38 0.78
N ILE A 135 -0.23 13.63 0.81
CA ILE A 135 0.20 14.66 -0.15
C ILE A 135 1.71 14.83 -0.09
N GLN A 136 2.28 14.98 1.10
CA GLN A 136 3.71 15.16 1.30
C GLN A 136 4.51 13.95 0.82
N GLN A 137 4.12 12.75 1.23
CA GLN A 137 4.84 11.53 0.86
C GLN A 137 4.75 11.22 -0.62
N MET A 138 3.57 11.38 -1.23
CA MET A 138 3.41 11.19 -2.67
C MET A 138 4.27 12.16 -3.47
N THR A 139 4.35 13.42 -3.05
CA THR A 139 5.23 14.42 -3.68
C THR A 139 6.69 13.96 -3.64
N VAL A 140 7.18 13.52 -2.48
CA VAL A 140 8.55 13.03 -2.34
C VAL A 140 8.81 11.77 -3.17
N LEU A 141 7.88 10.79 -3.13
CA LEU A 141 8.02 9.54 -3.88
C LEU A 141 8.06 9.78 -5.39
N GLU A 142 7.23 10.68 -5.90
CA GLU A 142 7.22 11.05 -7.32
C GLU A 142 8.51 11.79 -7.73
N GLU A 143 9.02 12.69 -6.91
CA GLU A 143 10.30 13.36 -7.15
C GLU A 143 11.46 12.38 -7.21
N VAL A 144 11.54 11.42 -6.29
CA VAL A 144 12.57 10.39 -6.29
C VAL A 144 12.46 9.52 -7.56
N GLY A 145 11.25 9.16 -7.97
CA GLY A 145 11.01 8.44 -9.22
C GLY A 145 11.49 9.22 -10.43
N ASN A 146 11.16 10.50 -10.51
CA ASN A 146 11.59 11.39 -11.61
C ASN A 146 13.11 11.57 -11.68
N ARG A 147 13.77 11.71 -10.53
CA ARG A 147 15.25 11.79 -10.47
C ARG A 147 15.93 10.53 -11.03
N LYS A 148 15.36 9.35 -10.76
CA LYS A 148 15.87 8.09 -11.32
C LYS A 148 15.71 7.99 -12.82
N LEU A 149 14.67 8.59 -13.39
CA LEU A 149 14.43 8.62 -14.82
C LEU A 149 15.36 9.60 -15.54
N LEU A 150 15.84 10.64 -14.86
CA LEU A 150 16.74 11.66 -15.42
C LEU A 150 18.23 11.29 -15.33
N LYS A 151 18.55 10.22 -14.66
CA LYS A 151 19.89 9.65 -14.60
C LYS A 151 20.01 8.48 -15.58
#